data_57f0236128eaad5e1eaec60563b0c09d
#
_entry.id   57f0236128eaad5e1eaec60563b0c09d
#
_cell.length_a   1.000
_cell.length_b   1.000
_cell.length_c   1.000
_cell.angle_alpha   90.00
_cell.angle_beta   90.00
_cell.angle_gamma   90.00
#
_symmetry.space_group_name_H-M   'P 1'
#
loop_
_entity.id
_entity.type
_entity.pdbx_description
1 polymer ?
#
loop_
_entity_poly.entity_id
_entity_poly.type
_entity_poly.pdbx_seq_one_letter_code
_entity_poly.pdbx_strand_id
1 'polypeptide(L)'
;LSLNFDNANIGIITAIYPSVWGIGQLFTGKMSDHYSKKAMLFWGMLLQGIAILFIPFSSSFFALASISAILGLGTALVYPTFLSTIAQAVSAQQRAESIGSFRLWRDLGYAFGAIISGITADLLGIEYAIVFIGGLTIISSLIIKYRMPEKIKTTTSYTETL
;
A
#
# COMPACT_ATOMS: atom_id res chain seq x y z
N LEU A 1 6.56 22.47 9.06
CA LEU A 1 6.17 22.87 7.70
C LEU A 1 4.96 23.81 7.75
N SER A 2 5.17 25.13 7.82
CA SER A 2 4.11 26.11 7.56
C SER A 2 3.97 26.29 6.04
N LEU A 3 3.25 25.37 5.39
CA LEU A 3 2.92 25.51 3.99
C LEU A 3 1.76 26.51 3.86
N ASN A 4 2.02 27.68 3.31
CA ASN A 4 1.00 28.69 3.02
C ASN A 4 0.21 28.30 1.76
N PHE A 5 -0.51 27.16 1.84
CA PHE A 5 -1.42 26.76 0.77
C PHE A 5 -2.83 27.25 1.08
N ASP A 6 -3.50 27.71 0.04
CA ASP A 6 -4.92 27.95 0.04
C ASP A 6 -5.68 26.64 0.28
N ASN A 7 -6.85 26.70 0.93
CA ASN A 7 -7.70 25.54 1.22
C ASN A 7 -8.05 24.74 -0.04
N ALA A 8 -8.22 25.40 -1.19
CA ALA A 8 -8.44 24.74 -2.48
C ALA A 8 -7.24 23.88 -2.90
N ASN A 9 -6.02 24.37 -2.74
CA ASN A 9 -4.80 23.65 -3.06
C ASN A 9 -4.62 22.42 -2.15
N ILE A 10 -4.91 22.55 -0.86
CA ILE A 10 -4.90 21.41 0.08
C ILE A 10 -5.94 20.39 -0.33
N GLY A 11 -7.16 20.82 -0.68
CA GLY A 11 -8.21 19.95 -1.17
C GLY A 11 -7.82 19.17 -2.42
N ILE A 12 -7.18 19.83 -3.40
CA ILE A 12 -6.71 19.21 -4.63
C ILE A 12 -5.61 18.15 -4.31
N ILE A 13 -4.58 18.52 -3.53
CA ILE A 13 -3.49 17.59 -3.18
C ILE A 13 -4.04 16.35 -2.51
N THR A 14 -4.97 16.51 -1.56
CA THR A 14 -5.57 15.38 -0.83
C THR A 14 -6.49 14.53 -1.70
N ALA A 15 -7.14 15.11 -2.71
CA ALA A 15 -8.01 14.38 -3.64
C ALA A 15 -7.22 13.57 -4.70
N ILE A 16 -6.00 13.98 -5.04
CA ILE A 16 -5.17 13.28 -6.05
C ILE A 16 -4.90 11.84 -5.65
N TYR A 17 -4.50 11.59 -4.39
CA TYR A 17 -4.19 10.24 -3.92
C TYR A 17 -5.35 9.24 -4.13
N PRO A 18 -6.56 9.44 -3.58
CA PRO A 18 -7.66 8.50 -3.76
C PRO A 18 -8.15 8.43 -5.20
N SER A 19 -8.05 9.50 -5.99
CA SER A 19 -8.44 9.52 -7.40
C SER A 19 -7.51 8.62 -8.23
N VAL A 20 -6.20 8.79 -8.09
CA VAL A 20 -5.20 7.96 -8.79
C VAL A 20 -5.29 6.51 -8.32
N TRP A 21 -5.47 6.26 -7.03
CA TRP A 21 -5.68 4.93 -6.49
C TRP A 21 -6.93 4.27 -7.08
N GLY A 22 -8.08 4.96 -7.05
CA GLY A 22 -9.35 4.44 -7.56
C GLY A 22 -9.29 4.11 -9.06
N ILE A 23 -8.80 5.03 -9.89
CA ILE A 23 -8.63 4.82 -11.32
C ILE A 23 -7.60 3.72 -11.60
N GLY A 24 -6.48 3.74 -10.89
CA GLY A 24 -5.40 2.77 -11.05
C GLY A 24 -5.84 1.32 -10.81
N GLN A 25 -6.77 1.08 -9.87
CA GLN A 25 -7.29 -0.28 -9.60
C GLN A 25 -7.97 -0.92 -10.80
N LEU A 26 -8.56 -0.13 -11.71
CA LEU A 26 -9.20 -0.65 -12.93
C LEU A 26 -8.19 -1.35 -13.85
N PHE A 27 -6.95 -0.90 -13.83
CA PHE A 27 -5.87 -1.44 -14.65
C PHE A 27 -5.05 -2.50 -13.90
N THR A 28 -4.71 -2.24 -12.64
CA THR A 28 -3.84 -3.12 -11.87
C THR A 28 -4.48 -4.46 -11.51
N GLY A 29 -5.82 -4.52 -11.42
CA GLY A 29 -6.55 -5.77 -11.28
C GLY A 29 -6.21 -6.76 -12.42
N LYS A 30 -6.28 -6.31 -13.67
CA LYS A 30 -5.91 -7.12 -14.84
C LYS A 30 -4.41 -7.40 -14.92
N MET A 31 -3.58 -6.45 -14.50
CA MET A 31 -2.12 -6.64 -14.47
C MET A 31 -1.71 -7.76 -13.52
N SER A 32 -2.41 -7.94 -12.40
CA SER A 32 -2.09 -8.99 -11.43
C SER A 32 -2.26 -10.43 -11.96
N ASP A 33 -2.97 -10.59 -13.08
CA ASP A 33 -3.13 -11.89 -13.75
C ASP A 33 -1.95 -12.22 -14.68
N HIS A 34 -1.25 -11.19 -15.19
CA HIS A 34 -0.17 -11.34 -16.19
C HIS A 34 1.23 -11.15 -15.60
N TYR A 35 1.35 -10.36 -14.54
CA TYR A 35 2.65 -10.04 -13.92
C TYR A 35 2.85 -10.78 -12.60
N SER A 36 4.11 -10.95 -12.21
CA SER A 36 4.46 -11.52 -10.91
C SER A 36 3.84 -10.70 -9.77
N LYS A 37 2.97 -11.32 -8.97
CA LYS A 37 2.35 -10.69 -7.80
C LYS A 37 3.38 -10.18 -6.80
N LYS A 38 4.46 -10.95 -6.60
CA LYS A 38 5.58 -10.55 -5.76
C LYS A 38 6.23 -9.26 -6.27
N ALA A 39 6.46 -9.14 -7.57
CA ALA A 39 7.03 -7.94 -8.17
C ALA A 39 6.08 -6.74 -8.01
N MET A 40 4.78 -6.92 -8.27
CA MET A 40 3.78 -5.84 -8.11
C MET A 40 3.71 -5.34 -6.67
N LEU A 41 3.68 -6.25 -5.69
CA LEU A 41 3.67 -5.90 -4.27
C LEU A 41 4.96 -5.20 -3.85
N PHE A 42 6.11 -5.72 -4.28
CA PHE A 42 7.41 -5.12 -3.97
C PHE A 42 7.52 -3.69 -4.51
N TRP A 43 7.28 -3.50 -5.81
CA TRP A 43 7.40 -2.19 -6.43
C TRP A 43 6.34 -1.22 -5.95
N GLY A 44 5.11 -1.69 -5.74
CA GLY A 44 4.02 -0.85 -5.22
C GLY A 44 4.33 -0.33 -3.82
N MET A 45 4.79 -1.18 -2.89
CA MET A 45 5.17 -0.76 -1.54
C MET A 45 6.45 0.09 -1.53
N LEU A 46 7.41 -0.22 -2.40
CA LEU A 46 8.62 0.59 -2.52
C LEU A 46 8.30 2.01 -2.99
N LEU A 47 7.44 2.15 -4.00
CA LEU A 47 6.97 3.44 -4.49
C LEU A 47 6.25 4.23 -3.39
N GLN A 48 5.37 3.58 -2.61
CA GLN A 48 4.70 4.21 -1.47
C GLN A 48 5.70 4.70 -0.43
N GLY A 49 6.63 3.84 0.00
CA GLY A 49 7.62 4.19 1.00
C GLY A 49 8.50 5.36 0.58
N ILE A 50 8.96 5.37 -0.68
CA ILE A 50 9.74 6.47 -1.26
C ILE A 50 8.88 7.74 -1.31
N ALA A 51 7.64 7.67 -1.79
CA ALA A 51 6.75 8.82 -1.85
C ALA A 51 6.55 9.45 -0.47
N ILE A 52 6.28 8.64 0.56
CA ILE A 52 6.12 9.11 1.94
C ILE A 52 7.39 9.79 2.43
N LEU A 53 8.58 9.23 2.18
CA LEU A 53 9.85 9.82 2.61
C LEU A 53 10.11 11.20 2.00
N PHE A 54 9.59 11.47 0.80
CA PHE A 54 9.77 12.78 0.15
C PHE A 54 8.81 13.86 0.64
N ILE A 55 7.73 13.53 1.36
CA ILE A 55 6.76 14.50 1.86
C ILE A 55 7.42 15.61 2.70
N PRO A 56 8.25 15.30 3.74
CA PRO A 56 8.83 16.33 4.60
C PRO A 56 9.77 17.29 3.87
N PHE A 57 10.35 16.87 2.76
CA PHE A 57 11.30 17.66 1.97
C PHE A 57 10.63 18.48 0.87
N SER A 58 9.30 18.42 0.76
CA SER A 58 8.53 19.05 -0.31
C SER A 58 7.69 20.20 0.21
N SER A 59 7.90 21.40 -0.34
CA SER A 59 7.16 22.62 0.00
C SER A 59 6.34 23.19 -1.15
N SER A 60 6.45 22.60 -2.35
CA SER A 60 5.77 23.08 -3.56
C SER A 60 4.48 22.29 -3.80
N PHE A 61 3.45 22.97 -4.30
CA PHE A 61 2.19 22.35 -4.71
C PHE A 61 2.40 21.20 -5.71
N PHE A 62 3.19 21.44 -6.76
CA PHE A 62 3.44 20.43 -7.79
C PHE A 62 4.22 19.22 -7.25
N ALA A 63 5.16 19.44 -6.33
CA ALA A 63 5.89 18.34 -5.70
C ALA A 63 4.94 17.47 -4.85
N LEU A 64 4.13 18.08 -3.99
CA LEU A 64 3.17 17.32 -3.15
C LEU A 64 2.08 16.65 -3.98
N ALA A 65 1.59 17.28 -5.04
CA ALA A 65 0.64 16.70 -5.97
C ALA A 65 1.24 15.45 -6.68
N SER A 66 2.50 15.54 -7.11
CA SER A 66 3.22 14.43 -7.74
C SER A 66 3.45 13.28 -6.75
N ILE A 67 3.84 13.60 -5.51
CA ILE A 67 4.01 12.61 -4.44
C ILE A 67 2.69 11.90 -4.14
N SER A 68 1.58 12.66 -4.05
CA SER A 68 0.23 12.10 -3.85
C SER A 68 -0.17 11.16 -4.99
N ALA A 69 0.14 11.52 -6.23
CA ALA A 69 -0.11 10.66 -7.39
C ALA A 69 0.72 9.37 -7.35
N ILE A 70 2.02 9.47 -7.05
CA ILE A 70 2.92 8.30 -6.92
C ILE A 70 2.45 7.38 -5.79
N LEU A 71 2.05 7.94 -4.66
CA LEU A 71 1.49 7.20 -3.53
C LEU A 71 0.21 6.45 -3.93
N GLY A 72 -0.68 7.12 -4.68
CA GLY A 72 -1.90 6.52 -5.21
C GLY A 72 -1.62 5.37 -6.19
N LEU A 73 -0.65 5.52 -7.09
CA LEU A 73 -0.21 4.46 -8.02
C LEU A 73 0.37 3.26 -7.25
N GLY A 74 1.23 3.50 -6.26
CA GLY A 74 1.77 2.45 -5.41
C GLY A 74 0.66 1.66 -4.71
N THR A 75 -0.34 2.35 -4.15
CA THR A 75 -1.49 1.72 -3.48
C THR A 75 -2.36 0.93 -4.46
N ALA A 76 -2.55 1.44 -5.68
CA ALA A 76 -3.28 0.74 -6.73
C ALA A 76 -2.61 -0.58 -7.14
N LEU A 77 -1.28 -0.65 -7.12
CA LEU A 77 -0.54 -1.89 -7.37
C LEU A 77 -0.67 -2.90 -6.22
N VAL A 78 -0.71 -2.42 -4.98
CA VAL A 78 -0.61 -3.28 -3.79
C VAL A 78 -1.95 -3.91 -3.43
N TYR A 79 -3.00 -3.12 -3.29
CA TYR A 79 -4.25 -3.58 -2.68
C TYR A 79 -4.96 -4.70 -3.46
N PRO A 80 -5.22 -4.58 -4.78
CA PRO A 80 -5.83 -5.66 -5.56
C PRO A 80 -4.94 -6.90 -5.63
N THR A 81 -3.62 -6.69 -5.68
CA THR A 81 -2.64 -7.78 -5.76
C THR A 81 -2.61 -8.61 -4.49
N PHE A 82 -2.72 -8.01 -3.29
CA PHE A 82 -2.86 -8.76 -2.05
C PHE A 82 -4.12 -9.62 -2.05
N LEU A 83 -5.27 -9.06 -2.41
CA LEU A 83 -6.52 -9.82 -2.45
C LEU A 83 -6.46 -10.97 -3.45
N SER A 84 -5.91 -10.75 -4.64
CA SER A 84 -5.68 -11.78 -5.65
C SER A 84 -4.70 -12.86 -5.17
N THR A 85 -3.66 -12.48 -4.44
CA THR A 85 -2.69 -13.40 -3.84
C THR A 85 -3.35 -14.34 -2.83
N ILE A 86 -4.14 -13.79 -1.91
CA ILE A 86 -4.88 -14.57 -0.91
C ILE A 86 -5.88 -15.50 -1.59
N ALA A 87 -6.66 -14.96 -2.54
CA ALA A 87 -7.67 -15.74 -3.25
C ALA A 87 -7.10 -16.94 -4.03
N GLN A 88 -5.84 -16.88 -4.46
CA GLN A 88 -5.16 -17.99 -5.14
C GLN A 88 -4.49 -18.97 -4.17
N ALA A 89 -4.14 -18.54 -2.96
CA ALA A 89 -3.46 -19.35 -1.98
C ALA A 89 -4.40 -20.31 -1.22
N VAL A 90 -5.72 -20.08 -1.28
CA VAL A 90 -6.72 -20.81 -0.49
C VAL A 90 -7.83 -21.38 -1.37
N SER A 91 -8.52 -22.41 -0.88
CA SER A 91 -9.70 -23.00 -1.55
C SER A 91 -10.87 -21.98 -1.59
N ALA A 92 -11.83 -22.20 -2.48
CA ALA A 92 -13.00 -21.34 -2.64
C ALA A 92 -13.79 -21.17 -1.33
N GLN A 93 -13.87 -22.24 -0.53
CA GLN A 93 -14.58 -22.27 0.76
C GLN A 93 -13.88 -21.41 1.82
N GLN A 94 -12.56 -21.30 1.79
CA GLN A 94 -11.73 -20.59 2.77
C GLN A 94 -11.47 -19.12 2.39
N ARG A 95 -11.87 -18.69 1.18
CA ARG A 95 -11.57 -17.33 0.70
C ARG A 95 -12.15 -16.23 1.58
N ALA A 96 -13.42 -16.37 1.99
CA ALA A 96 -14.07 -15.35 2.79
C ALA A 96 -13.38 -15.16 4.15
N GLU A 97 -13.03 -16.26 4.83
CA GLU A 97 -12.35 -16.25 6.12
C GLU A 97 -10.92 -15.67 5.99
N SER A 98 -10.17 -16.09 4.98
CA SER A 98 -8.81 -15.61 4.75
C SER A 98 -8.75 -14.13 4.41
N ILE A 99 -9.70 -13.64 3.60
CA ILE A 99 -9.82 -12.20 3.31
C ILE A 99 -10.26 -11.44 4.56
N GLY A 100 -11.17 -12.00 5.38
CA GLY A 100 -11.57 -11.44 6.65
C GLY A 100 -10.39 -11.29 7.62
N SER A 101 -9.58 -12.33 7.77
CA SER A 101 -8.35 -12.30 8.57
C SER A 101 -7.35 -11.25 8.06
N PHE A 102 -7.15 -11.17 6.74
CA PHE A 102 -6.30 -10.13 6.15
C PHE A 102 -6.80 -8.72 6.49
N ARG A 103 -8.11 -8.48 6.37
CA ARG A 103 -8.72 -7.18 6.70
C ARG A 103 -8.54 -6.84 8.17
N LEU A 104 -8.73 -7.80 9.07
CA LEU A 104 -8.51 -7.63 10.50
C LEU A 104 -7.08 -7.16 10.79
N TRP A 105 -6.07 -7.86 10.27
CA TRP A 105 -4.67 -7.48 10.46
C TRP A 105 -4.32 -6.14 9.85
N ARG A 106 -4.88 -5.82 8.67
CA ARG A 106 -4.74 -4.51 8.05
C ARG A 106 -5.32 -3.39 8.93
N ASP A 107 -6.55 -3.59 9.45
CA ASP A 107 -7.24 -2.57 10.22
C ASP A 107 -6.60 -2.39 11.61
N LEU A 108 -6.11 -3.47 12.23
CA LEU A 108 -5.24 -3.39 13.41
C LEU A 108 -3.94 -2.64 13.09
N GLY A 109 -3.35 -2.87 11.92
CA GLY A 109 -2.17 -2.11 11.46
C GLY A 109 -2.45 -0.61 11.37
N TYR A 110 -3.63 -0.21 10.91
CA TYR A 110 -4.02 1.21 10.91
C TYR A 110 -4.14 1.78 12.33
N ALA A 111 -4.76 1.04 13.25
CA ALA A 111 -4.92 1.47 14.64
C ALA A 111 -3.55 1.63 15.34
N PHE A 112 -2.70 0.61 15.28
CA PHE A 112 -1.35 0.69 15.86
C PHE A 112 -0.49 1.74 15.15
N GLY A 113 -0.57 1.83 13.83
CA GLY A 113 0.14 2.83 13.04
C GLY A 113 -0.23 4.25 13.44
N ALA A 114 -1.52 4.53 13.64
CA ALA A 114 -2.00 5.85 14.09
C ALA A 114 -1.46 6.20 15.48
N ILE A 115 -1.50 5.24 16.44
CA ILE A 115 -0.98 5.46 17.80
C ILE A 115 0.53 5.74 17.76
N ILE A 116 1.30 4.90 17.08
CA ILE A 116 2.76 5.05 17.00
C ILE A 116 3.14 6.34 16.29
N SER A 117 2.45 6.67 15.20
CA SER A 117 2.70 7.93 14.47
C SER A 117 2.37 9.15 15.32
N GLY A 118 1.26 9.12 16.08
CA GLY A 118 0.87 10.19 17.00
C GLY A 118 1.93 10.39 18.08
N ILE A 119 2.33 9.32 18.79
CA ILE A 119 3.38 9.40 19.81
C ILE A 119 4.70 9.92 19.21
N THR A 120 5.09 9.44 18.03
CA THR A 120 6.32 9.89 17.37
C THR A 120 6.23 11.36 17.00
N ALA A 121 5.07 11.81 16.51
CA ALA A 121 4.85 13.21 16.16
C ALA A 121 4.89 14.13 17.39
N ASP A 122 4.33 13.70 18.52
CA ASP A 122 4.35 14.47 19.76
C ASP A 122 5.76 14.58 20.38
N LEU A 123 6.55 13.51 20.31
CA LEU A 123 7.88 13.46 20.92
C LEU A 123 8.99 14.06 20.04
N LEU A 124 8.93 13.81 18.74
CA LEU A 124 10.00 14.13 17.80
C LEU A 124 9.60 15.13 16.71
N GLY A 125 8.31 15.32 16.52
CA GLY A 125 7.75 16.16 15.44
C GLY A 125 7.18 15.35 14.28
N ILE A 126 6.26 15.97 13.56
CA ILE A 126 5.48 15.33 12.48
C ILE A 126 6.37 14.82 11.32
N GLU A 127 7.47 15.51 11.05
CA GLU A 127 8.40 15.14 9.98
C GLU A 127 9.07 13.80 10.26
N TYR A 128 9.48 13.58 11.51
CA TYR A 128 10.06 12.29 11.94
C TYR A 128 9.03 11.15 11.93
N ALA A 129 7.77 11.44 12.28
CA ALA A 129 6.71 10.45 12.18
C ALA A 129 6.48 10.00 10.72
N ILE A 130 6.48 10.94 9.77
CA ILE A 130 6.35 10.64 8.34
C ILE A 130 7.55 9.81 7.86
N VAL A 131 8.78 10.20 8.20
CA VAL A 131 10.00 9.45 7.82
C VAL A 131 9.97 8.04 8.41
N PHE A 132 9.53 7.88 9.65
CA PHE A 132 9.42 6.59 10.31
C PHE A 132 8.45 5.66 9.56
N ILE A 133 7.25 6.14 9.21
CA ILE A 133 6.27 5.36 8.44
C ILE A 133 6.79 5.02 7.04
N GLY A 134 7.43 5.97 6.36
CA GLY A 134 8.07 5.74 5.06
C GLY A 134 9.14 4.63 5.14
N GLY A 135 9.97 4.67 6.17
CA GLY A 135 10.99 3.65 6.44
C GLY A 135 10.39 2.26 6.69
N LEU A 136 9.34 2.17 7.53
CA LEU A 136 8.62 0.92 7.76
C LEU A 136 8.00 0.35 6.48
N THR A 137 7.48 1.22 5.62
CA THR A 137 6.90 0.80 4.34
C THR A 137 7.97 0.23 3.40
N ILE A 138 9.16 0.83 3.35
CA ILE A 138 10.31 0.29 2.58
C ILE A 138 10.76 -1.05 3.16
N ILE A 139 10.90 -1.17 4.48
CA ILE A 139 11.25 -2.44 5.13
C ILE A 139 10.22 -3.51 4.77
N SER A 140 8.93 -3.20 4.79
CA SER A 140 7.88 -4.12 4.39
C SER A 140 8.02 -4.56 2.93
N SER A 141 8.41 -3.65 2.01
CA SER A 141 8.69 -4.01 0.62
C SER A 141 9.85 -5.01 0.51
N LEU A 142 10.91 -4.80 1.27
CA LEU A 142 12.07 -5.71 1.31
C LEU A 142 11.70 -7.09 1.88
N ILE A 143 10.85 -7.13 2.92
CA ILE A 143 10.34 -8.40 3.47
C ILE A 143 9.58 -9.17 2.38
N ILE A 144 8.74 -8.51 1.59
CA ILE A 144 8.04 -9.13 0.47
C ILE A 144 9.06 -9.70 -0.53
N LYS A 145 10.07 -8.91 -0.90
CA LYS A 145 11.12 -9.33 -1.85
C LYS A 145 11.83 -10.62 -1.41
N TYR A 146 12.17 -10.74 -0.14
CA TYR A 146 12.98 -11.84 0.36
C TYR A 146 12.16 -13.03 0.87
N ARG A 147 10.98 -12.78 1.45
CA ARG A 147 10.17 -13.83 2.12
C ARG A 147 9.04 -14.38 1.27
N MET A 148 8.52 -13.61 0.30
CA MET A 148 7.41 -14.07 -0.53
C MET A 148 7.91 -14.99 -1.65
N PRO A 149 7.34 -16.20 -1.83
CA PRO A 149 7.68 -17.07 -2.94
C PRO A 149 7.20 -16.47 -4.27
N GLU A 150 7.94 -16.74 -5.34
CA GLU A 150 7.63 -16.19 -6.68
C GLU A 150 6.39 -16.82 -7.31
N LYS A 151 6.18 -18.12 -7.05
CA LYS A 151 4.99 -18.89 -7.46
C LYS A 151 4.19 -19.27 -6.23
N ILE A 152 2.96 -18.78 -6.14
CA ILE A 152 2.01 -19.26 -5.14
C ILE A 152 1.51 -20.61 -5.62
N LYS A 153 1.76 -21.67 -4.85
CA LYS A 153 1.21 -23.00 -5.14
C LYS A 153 -0.31 -22.88 -5.08
N THR A 154 -0.95 -23.00 -6.22
CA THR A 154 -2.41 -23.15 -6.30
C THR A 154 -2.77 -24.45 -5.62
N THR A 155 -3.61 -24.42 -4.61
CA THR A 155 -4.16 -25.63 -3.98
C THR A 155 -5.26 -26.18 -4.91
N THR A 156 -4.85 -26.72 -6.05
CA THR A 156 -5.68 -27.52 -6.95
C THR A 156 -5.38 -28.98 -6.66
N SER A 157 -5.93 -29.53 -5.60
CA SER A 157 -6.03 -30.98 -5.46
C SER A 157 -7.15 -31.34 -4.51
N TYR A 158 -8.38 -31.31 -5.00
CA TYR A 158 -9.47 -32.17 -4.49
C TYR A 158 -10.49 -32.34 -5.62
N THR A 159 -10.13 -33.06 -6.68
CA THR A 159 -11.09 -33.67 -7.60
C THR A 159 -10.39 -34.72 -8.47
N GLU A 160 -9.79 -35.72 -7.83
CA GLU A 160 -9.50 -36.99 -8.48
C GLU A 160 -9.58 -38.11 -7.43
N THR A 161 -10.77 -38.36 -6.91
CA THR A 161 -11.17 -39.63 -6.31
C THR A 161 -12.69 -39.59 -6.09
N LEU A 162 -13.45 -39.85 -7.16
CA LEU A 162 -14.79 -40.48 -7.14
C LEU A 162 -14.93 -41.35 -8.40
#